data_c564f961cbdf23feb9c84308391ae4e9
#
_entry.id   c564f961cbdf23feb9c84308391ae4e9
#
_cell.length_a   1.000
_cell.length_b   1.000
_cell.length_c   1.000
_cell.angle_alpha   90.00
_cell.angle_beta   90.00
_cell.angle_gamma   90.00
#
_symmetry.space_group_name_H-M   'P 1'
#
loop_
_entity.id
_entity.type
_entity.pdbx_description
1 polymer ?
#
loop_
_entity_poly.entity_id
_entity_poly.type
_entity_poly.pdbx_seq_one_letter_code
_entity_poly.pdbx_strand_id
1 'polypeptide(L)'
;MDWADELAASVSGPQVINDSKTPSGTVHVGSLRGPVLLDVIVRAMRARGLEITYLYGVDDMDPMDAQALLTPDAVAASMGKPLAHIPDQEPDGHASYARHHAQIFIDIFKGLGIRPDRYYWMSEIYPTGEMDSFIRTALDKAALVRDIYRRIANVQHPDTWHPLQVVCENCGKVGTTIVTGWDGERVAYQCRPNLVEWATGCGYTGWTSPFGGRGKLPWNLEWAAQWSLFGVTIEPCGKDLATAGGSRDRSNAIAREVFDREPPLNVPYEFVNIGGKKMSTSKGHGAAAHDVAEVIPPEQLRFFFLRPKPNQAVDFDPDGTDAIPRLFDEFDRFAAATAGREVRGEIAPGYEGTFKYSLLDPGADVAAEAAAFRPAFAHLALLLQVPNVDIRARVEAEKGSPLTEREDQILDERVRAAKAWLETYAPERARLTVRRDGLPEEAGALDDAQRRYVAGLAKAVEMGAPVGGDRWQDAIFSAAIAAGIEPKAAFAALYLAFLGRPNGPRAGWLLASLEPEFVVSRLREAAAGDRAGAMS
;
A
#
# COMPACT_ATOMS: atom_id res chain seq x y z
N MET A 1 -4.45 -16.36 -9.99
CA MET A 1 -3.15 -16.05 -9.32
C MET A 1 -2.53 -17.37 -8.91
N ASP A 2 -1.71 -17.87 -9.80
CA ASP A 2 -1.30 -19.27 -9.75
C ASP A 2 -0.41 -19.64 -8.54
N TRP A 3 0.46 -18.71 -8.11
CA TRP A 3 1.42 -18.98 -7.02
C TRP A 3 0.78 -19.31 -5.65
N ALA A 4 -0.33 -18.65 -5.30
CA ALA A 4 -1.00 -18.91 -4.02
C ALA A 4 -1.82 -20.21 -4.07
N ASP A 5 -2.43 -20.48 -5.22
CA ASP A 5 -3.17 -21.73 -5.44
C ASP A 5 -2.21 -22.93 -5.54
N GLU A 6 -1.02 -22.76 -6.14
CA GLU A 6 0.07 -23.73 -6.14
C GLU A 6 0.60 -23.99 -4.73
N LEU A 7 0.84 -22.93 -3.95
CA LEU A 7 1.24 -23.05 -2.55
C LEU A 7 0.18 -23.80 -1.74
N ALA A 8 -1.09 -23.44 -1.89
CA ALA A 8 -2.19 -24.12 -1.22
C ALA A 8 -2.31 -25.60 -1.63
N ALA A 9 -1.90 -25.95 -2.85
CA ALA A 9 -1.86 -27.32 -3.33
C ALA A 9 -0.67 -28.13 -2.79
N SER A 10 0.40 -27.47 -2.37
CA SER A 10 1.64 -28.11 -1.92
C SER A 10 1.64 -28.49 -0.44
N VAL A 11 0.67 -28.02 0.34
CA VAL A 11 0.55 -28.28 1.78
C VAL A 11 -0.68 -29.10 2.11
N SER A 12 -0.67 -29.75 3.28
CA SER A 12 -1.78 -30.58 3.76
C SER A 12 -1.92 -30.46 5.29
N GLY A 13 -3.09 -30.81 5.80
CA GLY A 13 -3.40 -30.71 7.23
C GLY A 13 -3.61 -29.28 7.71
N PRO A 14 -3.84 -29.09 9.03
CA PRO A 14 -4.01 -27.77 9.62
C PRO A 14 -2.78 -26.90 9.43
N GLN A 15 -2.99 -25.62 9.14
CA GLN A 15 -1.91 -24.64 8.97
C GLN A 15 -2.10 -23.47 9.95
N VAL A 16 -0.99 -23.00 10.53
CA VAL A 16 -0.93 -21.77 11.30
C VAL A 16 -0.09 -20.77 10.50
N ILE A 17 -0.73 -19.72 10.04
CA ILE A 17 -0.12 -18.66 9.24
C ILE A 17 0.08 -17.44 10.14
N ASN A 18 1.29 -16.91 10.21
CA ASN A 18 1.62 -15.76 11.06
C ASN A 18 2.18 -14.60 10.25
N ASP A 19 1.88 -13.39 10.69
CA ASP A 19 2.57 -12.15 10.36
C ASP A 19 2.81 -11.39 11.67
N SER A 20 3.88 -10.63 11.75
CA SER A 20 4.11 -9.75 12.89
C SER A 20 4.78 -8.44 12.49
N LYS A 21 4.61 -7.42 13.34
CA LYS A 21 5.23 -6.13 13.10
C LYS A 21 5.53 -5.38 14.39
N THR A 22 6.73 -4.77 14.41
CA THR A 22 7.10 -3.78 15.42
C THR A 22 6.38 -2.45 15.14
N PRO A 23 5.59 -1.90 16.08
CA PRO A 23 4.83 -0.65 15.90
C PRO A 23 5.70 0.59 16.18
N SER A 24 6.77 0.79 15.42
CA SER A 24 7.78 1.82 15.66
C SER A 24 7.40 3.23 15.15
N GLY A 25 6.20 3.43 14.63
CA GLY A 25 5.70 4.72 14.13
C GLY A 25 4.71 4.57 12.98
N THR A 26 4.38 5.70 12.32
CA THR A 26 3.46 5.73 11.17
C THR A 26 3.95 4.81 10.06
N VAL A 27 3.10 3.87 9.69
CA VAL A 27 3.45 2.82 8.72
C VAL A 27 3.29 3.35 7.29
N HIS A 28 4.30 3.14 6.45
CA HIS A 28 4.19 3.45 5.02
C HIS A 28 3.37 2.40 4.25
N VAL A 29 2.78 2.80 3.12
CA VAL A 29 1.88 1.95 2.31
C VAL A 29 2.53 0.61 1.90
N GLY A 30 3.82 0.58 1.64
CA GLY A 30 4.54 -0.66 1.28
C GLY A 30 4.48 -1.76 2.33
N SER A 31 4.26 -1.41 3.61
CA SER A 31 4.10 -2.39 4.69
C SER A 31 2.79 -3.19 4.61
N LEU A 32 1.79 -2.70 3.88
CA LEU A 32 0.54 -3.44 3.64
C LEU A 32 0.73 -4.65 2.72
N ARG A 33 1.85 -4.73 2.00
CA ARG A 33 2.10 -5.85 1.08
C ARG A 33 2.14 -7.20 1.79
N GLY A 34 2.81 -7.30 2.94
CA GLY A 34 2.83 -8.50 3.76
C GLY A 34 1.42 -9.00 4.09
N PRO A 35 0.62 -8.24 4.86
CA PRO A 35 -0.74 -8.63 5.22
C PRO A 35 -1.63 -8.99 4.01
N VAL A 36 -1.52 -8.26 2.87
CA VAL A 36 -2.31 -8.58 1.65
C VAL A 36 -1.89 -9.92 1.05
N LEU A 37 -0.59 -10.22 0.95
CA LEU A 37 -0.11 -11.50 0.42
C LEU A 37 -0.49 -12.67 1.34
N LEU A 38 -0.41 -12.48 2.66
CA LEU A 38 -0.83 -13.51 3.62
C LEU A 38 -2.32 -13.80 3.52
N ASP A 39 -3.16 -12.76 3.43
CA ASP A 39 -4.60 -12.94 3.26
C ASP A 39 -4.93 -13.75 2.00
N VAL A 40 -4.20 -13.54 0.90
CA VAL A 40 -4.36 -14.35 -0.32
C VAL A 40 -4.00 -15.82 -0.07
N ILE A 41 -2.90 -16.09 0.63
CA ILE A 41 -2.51 -17.45 1.03
C ILE A 41 -3.62 -18.09 1.87
N VAL A 42 -4.12 -17.37 2.88
CA VAL A 42 -5.22 -17.83 3.75
C VAL A 42 -6.47 -18.15 2.91
N ARG A 43 -6.89 -17.24 2.03
CA ARG A 43 -8.07 -17.43 1.17
C ARG A 43 -7.91 -18.62 0.22
N ALA A 44 -6.74 -18.77 -0.42
CA ALA A 44 -6.46 -19.88 -1.32
C ALA A 44 -6.50 -21.23 -0.58
N MET A 45 -5.94 -21.30 0.62
CA MET A 45 -5.94 -22.52 1.43
C MET A 45 -7.34 -22.85 1.98
N ARG A 46 -8.09 -21.86 2.47
CA ARG A 46 -9.48 -22.04 2.92
C ARG A 46 -10.39 -22.50 1.78
N ALA A 47 -10.21 -21.96 0.56
CA ALA A 47 -10.95 -22.38 -0.62
C ALA A 47 -10.70 -23.86 -1.00
N ARG A 48 -9.58 -24.44 -0.57
CA ARG A 48 -9.28 -25.88 -0.72
C ARG A 48 -9.78 -26.73 0.46
N GLY A 49 -10.44 -26.13 1.44
CA GLY A 49 -10.95 -26.82 2.61
C GLY A 49 -9.90 -27.12 3.70
N LEU A 50 -8.75 -26.47 3.67
CA LEU A 50 -7.75 -26.60 4.73
C LEU A 50 -8.20 -25.83 5.98
N GLU A 51 -7.94 -26.41 7.16
CA GLU A 51 -8.11 -25.73 8.44
C GLU A 51 -6.96 -24.74 8.62
N ILE A 52 -7.32 -23.45 8.76
CA ILE A 52 -6.34 -22.34 8.84
C ILE A 52 -6.60 -21.52 10.09
N THR A 53 -5.54 -21.31 10.87
CA THR A 53 -5.47 -20.28 11.90
C THR A 53 -4.57 -19.16 11.40
N TYR A 54 -5.12 -17.96 11.21
CA TYR A 54 -4.36 -16.78 10.82
C TYR A 54 -4.08 -15.89 12.04
N LEU A 55 -2.81 -15.70 12.37
CA LEU A 55 -2.32 -14.90 13.48
C LEU A 55 -1.72 -13.57 12.98
N TYR A 56 -1.90 -12.53 13.79
CA TYR A 56 -1.17 -11.27 13.61
C TYR A 56 -0.58 -10.81 14.93
N GLY A 57 0.75 -10.72 14.96
CA GLY A 57 1.54 -10.35 16.13
C GLY A 57 1.96 -8.88 16.15
N VAL A 58 2.05 -8.32 17.32
CA VAL A 58 2.61 -6.99 17.56
C VAL A 58 3.82 -7.13 18.49
N ASP A 59 5.01 -6.82 17.96
CA ASP A 59 6.29 -6.92 18.67
C ASP A 59 6.55 -5.63 19.47
N ASP A 60 5.66 -5.33 20.39
CA ASP A 60 5.60 -4.08 21.15
C ASP A 60 6.55 -4.05 22.36
N MET A 61 7.24 -5.16 22.65
CA MET A 61 8.36 -5.20 23.60
C MET A 61 9.70 -4.80 22.97
N ASP A 62 9.74 -4.56 21.66
CA ASP A 62 10.92 -4.01 20.99
C ASP A 62 11.26 -2.61 21.51
N PRO A 63 12.56 -2.26 21.59
CA PRO A 63 12.97 -0.94 22.04
C PRO A 63 12.59 0.16 21.04
N MET A 64 12.23 1.33 21.52
CA MET A 64 12.18 2.53 20.71
C MET A 64 13.60 2.86 20.21
N ASP A 65 13.80 2.80 18.90
CA ASP A 65 15.08 3.07 18.22
C ASP A 65 15.00 4.16 17.15
N ALA A 66 13.80 4.72 16.92
CA ALA A 66 13.52 5.74 15.91
C ALA A 66 12.94 7.02 16.53
N GLN A 67 13.30 8.18 15.98
CA GLN A 67 12.98 9.50 16.53
C GLN A 67 11.85 10.24 15.79
N ALA A 68 11.30 9.67 14.71
CA ALA A 68 10.59 10.42 13.68
C ALA A 68 9.31 11.15 14.13
N LEU A 69 8.72 10.82 15.30
CA LEU A 69 7.40 11.31 15.70
C LEU A 69 7.31 11.85 17.13
N LEU A 70 8.43 11.97 17.86
CA LEU A 70 8.43 12.42 19.24
C LEU A 70 9.01 13.82 19.38
N THR A 71 8.49 14.58 20.35
CA THR A 71 9.14 15.83 20.78
C THR A 71 10.54 15.53 21.36
N PRO A 72 11.49 16.48 21.36
CA PRO A 72 12.83 16.26 21.91
C PRO A 72 12.84 15.71 23.33
N ASP A 73 11.94 16.17 24.20
CA ASP A 73 11.82 15.71 25.59
C ASP A 73 11.25 14.28 25.64
N ALA A 74 10.24 13.98 24.85
CA ALA A 74 9.68 12.64 24.73
C ALA A 74 10.69 11.64 24.14
N VAL A 75 11.51 12.06 23.16
CA VAL A 75 12.63 11.28 22.63
C VAL A 75 13.60 10.90 23.75
N ALA A 76 14.08 11.89 24.50
CA ALA A 76 15.04 11.64 25.60
C ALA A 76 14.49 10.68 26.66
N ALA A 77 13.18 10.77 26.96
CA ALA A 77 12.50 9.94 27.93
C ALA A 77 12.19 8.50 27.41
N SER A 78 12.02 8.32 26.10
CA SER A 78 11.48 7.09 25.48
C SER A 78 12.52 6.20 24.81
N MET A 79 13.58 6.79 24.24
CA MET A 79 14.60 6.01 23.52
C MET A 79 15.17 4.87 24.36
N GLY A 80 15.12 3.68 23.82
CA GLY A 80 15.56 2.44 24.45
C GLY A 80 14.54 1.74 25.37
N LYS A 81 13.39 2.34 25.65
CA LYS A 81 12.29 1.66 26.36
C LYS A 81 11.52 0.73 25.43
N PRO A 82 10.88 -0.33 25.94
CA PRO A 82 9.88 -1.08 25.18
C PRO A 82 8.79 -0.15 24.67
N LEU A 83 8.35 -0.33 23.41
CA LEU A 83 7.32 0.51 22.79
C LEU A 83 6.01 0.49 23.58
N ALA A 84 5.66 -0.66 24.17
CA ALA A 84 4.49 -0.80 25.04
C ALA A 84 4.57 0.02 26.34
N HIS A 85 5.78 0.41 26.78
CA HIS A 85 6.00 1.19 28.00
C HIS A 85 6.09 2.69 27.77
N ILE A 86 5.89 3.15 26.53
CA ILE A 86 5.91 4.56 26.16
C ILE A 86 4.47 5.05 26.14
N PRO A 87 4.14 6.12 26.89
CA PRO A 87 2.81 6.72 26.84
C PRO A 87 2.44 7.17 25.44
N ASP A 88 1.16 7.07 25.11
CA ASP A 88 0.64 7.65 23.89
C ASP A 88 0.88 9.17 23.88
N GLN A 89 1.30 9.70 22.73
CA GLN A 89 1.58 11.13 22.56
C GLN A 89 0.40 11.87 21.91
N GLU A 90 -0.54 11.11 21.35
CA GLU A 90 -1.73 11.66 20.72
C GLU A 90 -2.92 11.68 21.69
N PRO A 91 -3.87 12.61 21.51
CA PRO A 91 -4.99 12.79 22.44
C PRO A 91 -6.12 11.75 22.28
N ASP A 92 -5.96 10.73 21.46
CA ASP A 92 -7.01 9.75 21.13
C ASP A 92 -7.20 8.65 22.20
N GLY A 93 -6.35 8.62 23.23
CA GLY A 93 -6.56 7.82 24.42
C GLY A 93 -6.14 6.35 24.33
N HIS A 94 -5.24 5.98 23.43
CA HIS A 94 -4.64 4.65 23.42
C HIS A 94 -3.77 4.41 24.67
N ALA A 95 -3.65 3.15 25.10
CA ALA A 95 -2.92 2.78 26.30
C ALA A 95 -1.41 3.02 26.22
N SER A 96 -0.85 3.03 25.00
CA SER A 96 0.58 3.28 24.76
C SER A 96 0.83 3.71 23.31
N TYR A 97 2.02 4.25 23.06
CA TYR A 97 2.54 4.53 21.74
C TYR A 97 2.42 3.31 20.78
N ALA A 98 2.77 2.12 21.28
CA ALA A 98 2.66 0.89 20.51
C ALA A 98 1.22 0.59 20.11
N ARG A 99 0.27 0.76 21.05
CA ARG A 99 -1.16 0.53 20.78
C ARG A 99 -1.71 1.50 19.75
N HIS A 100 -1.35 2.77 19.81
CA HIS A 100 -1.74 3.79 18.86
C HIS A 100 -1.32 3.39 17.42
N HIS A 101 -0.02 3.22 17.18
CA HIS A 101 0.48 2.96 15.84
C HIS A 101 0.08 1.58 15.29
N ALA A 102 0.00 0.55 16.13
CA ALA A 102 -0.46 -0.75 15.71
C ALA A 102 -1.95 -0.73 15.35
N GLN A 103 -2.81 -0.04 16.14
CA GLN A 103 -4.25 0.01 15.88
C GLN A 103 -4.56 0.70 14.56
N ILE A 104 -3.91 1.83 14.27
CA ILE A 104 -4.05 2.51 12.96
C ILE A 104 -3.74 1.54 11.82
N PHE A 105 -2.63 0.81 11.91
CA PHE A 105 -2.23 -0.13 10.86
C PHE A 105 -3.21 -1.31 10.73
N ILE A 106 -3.66 -1.86 11.86
CA ILE A 106 -4.66 -2.92 11.92
C ILE A 106 -5.97 -2.48 11.27
N ASP A 107 -6.42 -1.26 11.53
CA ASP A 107 -7.67 -0.75 10.97
C ASP A 107 -7.57 -0.53 9.46
N ILE A 108 -6.41 -0.08 8.97
CA ILE A 108 -6.17 0.03 7.53
C ILE A 108 -6.26 -1.34 6.86
N PHE A 109 -5.56 -2.36 7.34
CA PHE A 109 -5.62 -3.67 6.69
C PHE A 109 -6.97 -4.38 6.90
N LYS A 110 -7.68 -4.12 8.02
CA LYS A 110 -9.08 -4.52 8.15
C LYS A 110 -9.98 -3.87 7.09
N GLY A 111 -9.74 -2.60 6.78
CA GLY A 111 -10.38 -1.91 5.65
C GLY A 111 -10.15 -2.61 4.31
N LEU A 112 -9.00 -3.27 4.15
CA LEU A 112 -8.68 -4.11 3.00
C LEU A 112 -9.30 -5.53 3.05
N GLY A 113 -10.21 -5.80 3.97
CA GLY A 113 -10.84 -7.12 4.11
C GLY A 113 -9.97 -8.19 4.77
N ILE A 114 -8.81 -7.82 5.33
CA ILE A 114 -7.89 -8.75 5.99
C ILE A 114 -8.37 -8.97 7.43
N ARG A 115 -8.58 -10.23 7.83
CA ARG A 115 -9.17 -10.61 9.12
C ARG A 115 -8.39 -11.77 9.74
N PRO A 116 -7.30 -11.48 10.51
CA PRO A 116 -6.69 -12.49 11.35
C PRO A 116 -7.70 -13.09 12.34
N ASP A 117 -7.57 -14.38 12.61
CA ASP A 117 -8.42 -15.07 13.58
C ASP A 117 -8.03 -14.68 15.02
N ARG A 118 -6.74 -14.35 15.23
CA ARG A 118 -6.21 -13.92 16.53
C ARG A 118 -5.16 -12.83 16.35
N TYR A 119 -5.26 -11.78 17.19
CA TYR A 119 -4.18 -10.81 17.43
C TYR A 119 -3.47 -11.16 18.73
N TYR A 120 -2.15 -11.00 18.79
CA TYR A 120 -1.38 -11.14 20.00
C TYR A 120 -0.36 -10.01 20.16
N TRP A 121 -0.05 -9.67 21.40
CA TRP A 121 0.87 -8.60 21.77
C TRP A 121 1.95 -9.19 22.65
N MET A 122 3.21 -8.95 22.31
CA MET A 122 4.31 -9.53 23.10
C MET A 122 4.34 -8.97 24.53
N SER A 123 3.91 -7.72 24.74
CA SER A 123 3.71 -7.15 26.09
C SER A 123 2.66 -7.87 26.94
N GLU A 124 1.73 -8.59 26.34
CA GLU A 124 0.75 -9.43 27.02
C GLU A 124 1.26 -10.87 27.21
N ILE A 125 2.00 -11.40 26.23
CA ILE A 125 2.52 -12.79 26.24
C ILE A 125 3.65 -12.95 27.26
N TYR A 126 4.62 -12.06 27.32
CA TYR A 126 5.76 -12.20 28.24
C TYR A 126 5.35 -12.27 29.71
N PRO A 127 4.42 -11.44 30.23
CA PRO A 127 4.00 -11.52 31.62
C PRO A 127 3.26 -12.80 32.00
N THR A 128 2.64 -13.53 31.04
CA THR A 128 1.96 -14.82 31.34
C THR A 128 2.94 -15.95 31.67
N GLY A 129 4.24 -15.77 31.30
CA GLY A 129 5.25 -16.82 31.44
C GLY A 129 5.29 -17.80 30.26
N GLU A 130 4.48 -17.62 29.22
CA GLU A 130 4.50 -18.49 28.04
C GLU A 130 5.87 -18.47 27.34
N MET A 131 6.63 -17.35 27.44
CA MET A 131 7.98 -17.23 26.91
C MET A 131 9.09 -17.77 27.85
N ASP A 132 8.79 -18.07 29.10
CA ASP A 132 9.82 -18.39 30.12
C ASP A 132 10.65 -19.63 29.78
N SER A 133 10.03 -20.67 29.22
CA SER A 133 10.74 -21.88 28.78
C SER A 133 11.71 -21.61 27.63
N PHE A 134 11.35 -20.73 26.69
CA PHE A 134 12.23 -20.34 25.59
C PHE A 134 13.36 -19.45 26.07
N ILE A 135 13.10 -18.53 27.00
CA ILE A 135 14.14 -17.71 27.66
C ILE A 135 15.15 -18.61 28.36
N ARG A 136 14.69 -19.55 29.18
CA ARG A 136 15.55 -20.52 29.88
C ARG A 136 16.41 -21.30 28.90
N THR A 137 15.80 -21.89 27.88
CA THR A 137 16.50 -22.64 26.83
C THR A 137 17.56 -21.81 26.13
N ALA A 138 17.25 -20.56 25.77
CA ALA A 138 18.19 -19.65 25.12
C ALA A 138 19.38 -19.30 26.04
N LEU A 139 19.13 -19.08 27.34
CA LEU A 139 20.17 -18.79 28.33
C LEU A 139 21.06 -20.02 28.57
N ASP A 140 20.49 -21.20 28.76
CA ASP A 140 21.23 -22.46 28.97
C ASP A 140 22.07 -22.82 27.71
N LYS A 141 21.59 -22.52 26.50
CA LYS A 141 22.27 -22.76 25.23
C LYS A 141 23.00 -21.53 24.69
N ALA A 142 23.36 -20.54 25.52
CA ALA A 142 23.95 -19.29 25.08
C ALA A 142 25.21 -19.48 24.21
N ALA A 143 26.03 -20.49 24.49
CA ALA A 143 27.21 -20.83 23.67
C ALA A 143 26.82 -21.24 22.25
N LEU A 144 25.78 -22.04 22.08
CA LEU A 144 25.24 -22.46 20.78
C LEU A 144 24.65 -21.25 20.02
N VAL A 145 23.94 -20.37 20.73
CA VAL A 145 23.40 -19.14 20.11
C VAL A 145 24.54 -18.26 19.59
N ARG A 146 25.63 -18.04 20.35
CA ARG A 146 26.81 -17.30 19.89
C ARG A 146 27.45 -17.95 18.65
N ASP A 147 27.53 -19.28 18.63
CA ASP A 147 28.05 -20.02 17.48
C ASP A 147 27.18 -19.85 16.23
N ILE A 148 25.86 -19.88 16.34
CA ILE A 148 24.90 -19.61 15.25
C ILE A 148 25.12 -18.20 14.69
N TYR A 149 25.21 -17.17 15.55
CA TYR A 149 25.45 -15.79 15.12
C TYR A 149 26.78 -15.65 14.38
N ARG A 150 27.82 -16.32 14.88
CA ARG A 150 29.15 -16.32 14.23
C ARG A 150 29.12 -17.02 12.87
N ARG A 151 28.53 -18.23 12.79
CA ARG A 151 28.51 -19.05 11.55
C ARG A 151 27.68 -18.42 10.45
N ILE A 152 26.54 -17.87 10.81
CA ILE A 152 25.55 -17.42 9.81
C ILE A 152 25.72 -15.95 9.47
N ALA A 153 25.94 -15.09 10.44
CA ALA A 153 25.97 -13.64 10.24
C ALA A 153 27.36 -13.01 10.43
N ASN A 154 28.40 -13.80 10.73
CA ASN A 154 29.73 -13.31 11.09
C ASN A 154 29.73 -12.29 12.24
N VAL A 155 28.78 -12.43 13.17
CA VAL A 155 28.65 -11.59 14.36
C VAL A 155 29.29 -12.33 15.53
N GLN A 156 30.29 -11.69 16.16
CA GLN A 156 30.97 -12.24 17.32
C GLN A 156 30.47 -11.58 18.60
N HIS A 157 30.05 -12.42 19.55
CA HIS A 157 29.72 -12.01 20.89
C HIS A 157 30.75 -12.56 21.88
N PRO A 158 31.10 -11.82 22.96
CA PRO A 158 32.00 -12.33 23.99
C PRO A 158 31.35 -13.53 24.71
N ASP A 159 32.18 -14.40 25.30
CA ASP A 159 31.69 -15.60 26.01
C ASP A 159 30.76 -15.30 27.17
N THR A 160 30.87 -14.11 27.75
CA THR A 160 30.00 -13.61 28.81
C THR A 160 28.63 -13.12 28.31
N TRP A 161 28.44 -12.96 27.00
CA TRP A 161 27.16 -12.51 26.46
C TRP A 161 26.11 -13.62 26.49
N HIS A 162 24.93 -13.28 26.99
CA HIS A 162 23.76 -14.17 27.00
C HIS A 162 22.62 -13.55 26.19
N PRO A 163 21.83 -14.35 25.46
CA PRO A 163 20.83 -13.88 24.51
C PRO A 163 19.52 -13.44 25.19
N LEU A 164 19.60 -12.40 26.01
CA LEU A 164 18.45 -11.78 26.66
C LEU A 164 18.69 -10.26 26.81
N GLN A 165 17.64 -9.49 26.69
CA GLN A 165 17.59 -8.07 27.00
C GLN A 165 16.68 -7.85 28.20
N VAL A 166 17.19 -7.27 29.28
CA VAL A 166 16.43 -7.01 30.51
C VAL A 166 15.82 -5.62 30.44
N VAL A 167 14.58 -5.47 30.88
CA VAL A 167 14.01 -4.14 31.14
C VAL A 167 14.70 -3.59 32.40
N CYS A 168 15.52 -2.58 32.26
CA CYS A 168 16.33 -2.02 33.34
C CYS A 168 15.45 -1.56 34.51
N GLU A 169 15.69 -2.09 35.70
CA GLU A 169 14.92 -1.76 36.92
C GLU A 169 15.06 -0.29 37.33
N ASN A 170 16.13 0.40 36.91
CA ASN A 170 16.35 1.80 37.26
C ASN A 170 15.74 2.79 36.22
N CYS A 171 15.87 2.54 34.91
CA CYS A 171 15.44 3.51 33.90
C CYS A 171 14.39 2.97 32.91
N GLY A 172 13.98 1.70 33.01
CA GLY A 172 12.98 1.07 32.16
C GLY A 172 13.41 0.79 30.72
N LYS A 173 14.68 1.03 30.35
CA LYS A 173 15.18 0.77 29.01
C LYS A 173 15.54 -0.70 28.82
N VAL A 174 15.22 -1.25 27.65
CA VAL A 174 15.56 -2.61 27.23
C VAL A 174 16.68 -2.61 26.17
N GLY A 175 16.71 -1.61 25.32
CA GLY A 175 17.68 -1.51 24.21
C GLY A 175 19.10 -1.21 24.65
N THR A 176 19.34 -0.80 25.90
CA THR A 176 20.65 -0.44 26.45
C THR A 176 21.19 -1.45 27.46
N THR A 177 20.51 -2.59 27.62
CA THR A 177 20.90 -3.63 28.57
C THR A 177 21.63 -4.78 27.90
N ILE A 178 22.61 -5.35 28.61
CA ILE A 178 23.34 -6.54 28.21
C ILE A 178 23.40 -7.50 29.40
N VAL A 179 23.05 -8.76 29.17
CA VAL A 179 23.18 -9.82 30.16
C VAL A 179 24.57 -10.42 30.09
N THR A 180 25.24 -10.50 31.25
CA THR A 180 26.63 -10.91 31.39
C THR A 180 26.81 -12.18 32.23
N GLY A 181 25.75 -12.71 32.81
CA GLY A 181 25.78 -13.95 33.59
C GLY A 181 24.40 -14.55 33.76
N TRP A 182 24.37 -15.88 33.93
CA TRP A 182 23.19 -16.70 34.21
C TRP A 182 23.52 -17.77 35.21
N ASP A 183 22.80 -17.87 36.33
CA ASP A 183 23.04 -18.84 37.41
C ASP A 183 22.03 -19.99 37.45
N GLY A 184 21.09 -20.03 36.48
CA GLY A 184 19.99 -21.01 36.43
C GLY A 184 18.64 -20.44 36.91
N GLU A 185 18.64 -19.32 37.64
CA GLU A 185 17.43 -18.66 38.17
C GLU A 185 17.39 -17.17 37.87
N ARG A 186 18.54 -16.50 37.90
CA ARG A 186 18.69 -15.04 37.74
C ARG A 186 19.77 -14.70 36.74
N VAL A 187 19.64 -13.54 36.11
CA VAL A 187 20.63 -13.00 35.21
C VAL A 187 21.32 -11.78 35.80
N ALA A 188 22.66 -11.74 35.66
CA ALA A 188 23.43 -10.52 35.85
C ALA A 188 23.34 -9.64 34.62
N TYR A 189 23.04 -8.35 34.77
CA TYR A 189 22.96 -7.44 33.65
C TYR A 189 23.55 -6.07 33.92
N GLN A 190 23.85 -5.34 32.86
CA GLN A 190 24.34 -3.97 32.88
C GLN A 190 23.52 -3.12 31.90
N CYS A 191 23.05 -1.96 32.34
CA CYS A 191 22.46 -0.93 31.48
C CYS A 191 23.58 0.04 31.05
N ARG A 192 24.17 -0.19 29.88
CA ARG A 192 25.38 0.52 29.44
C ARG A 192 25.06 1.85 28.78
N PRO A 193 25.74 2.96 29.14
CA PRO A 193 25.54 4.27 28.50
C PRO A 193 25.79 4.26 26.99
N ASN A 194 26.75 3.48 26.51
CA ASN A 194 27.22 3.47 25.12
C ASN A 194 27.07 2.08 24.47
N LEU A 195 25.99 1.35 24.76
CA LEU A 195 25.75 0.04 24.14
C LEU A 195 25.30 0.19 22.68
N VAL A 196 24.49 1.20 22.42
CA VAL A 196 23.93 1.56 21.12
C VAL A 196 24.06 3.07 20.90
N GLU A 197 24.10 3.50 19.64
CA GLU A 197 24.28 4.93 19.30
C GLU A 197 23.00 5.76 19.53
N TRP A 198 21.84 5.14 19.40
CA TRP A 198 20.53 5.79 19.44
C TRP A 198 19.92 5.93 20.85
N ALA A 199 20.48 5.29 21.89
CA ALA A 199 19.99 5.43 23.27
C ALA A 199 21.12 5.33 24.31
N THR A 200 21.01 6.13 25.37
CA THR A 200 21.97 6.15 26.48
C THR A 200 21.42 5.37 27.68
N GLY A 201 22.12 4.34 28.14
CA GLY A 201 21.81 3.61 29.37
C GLY A 201 22.17 4.38 30.63
N CYS A 202 21.64 3.96 31.79
CA CYS A 202 21.79 4.68 33.05
C CYS A 202 23.02 4.25 33.90
N GLY A 203 23.81 3.27 33.44
CA GLY A 203 24.97 2.75 34.17
C GLY A 203 24.62 1.71 35.27
N TYR A 204 23.35 1.38 35.48
CA TYR A 204 22.92 0.43 36.49
C TYR A 204 23.45 -0.98 36.22
N THR A 205 23.84 -1.69 37.30
CA THR A 205 24.24 -3.10 37.27
C THR A 205 23.47 -3.86 38.35
N GLY A 206 23.01 -5.05 38.07
CA GLY A 206 22.25 -5.81 39.04
C GLY A 206 21.97 -7.26 38.61
N TRP A 207 21.24 -7.96 39.46
CA TRP A 207 20.72 -9.29 39.22
C TRP A 207 19.20 -9.25 39.26
N THR A 208 18.55 -9.87 38.28
CA THR A 208 17.08 -9.94 38.24
C THR A 208 16.60 -11.28 37.70
N SER A 209 15.33 -11.62 37.92
CA SER A 209 14.69 -12.73 37.20
C SER A 209 14.56 -12.39 35.71
N PRO A 210 14.87 -13.30 34.78
CA PRO A 210 14.66 -13.10 33.35
C PRO A 210 13.19 -13.29 32.92
N PHE A 211 12.34 -13.78 33.78
CA PHE A 211 10.99 -14.30 33.53
C PHE A 211 9.88 -13.29 33.83
N GLY A 212 8.64 -13.63 33.41
CA GLY A 212 7.44 -12.87 33.73
C GLY A 212 7.44 -11.43 33.15
N GLY A 213 8.01 -11.21 31.98
CA GLY A 213 8.04 -9.92 31.31
C GLY A 213 9.16 -8.97 31.76
N ARG A 214 10.08 -9.41 32.61
CA ARG A 214 11.25 -8.59 33.03
C ARG A 214 12.37 -8.56 32.02
N GLY A 215 12.37 -9.47 31.06
CA GLY A 215 13.28 -9.50 29.93
C GLY A 215 12.59 -9.99 28.67
N LYS A 216 13.23 -9.71 27.54
CA LYS A 216 12.79 -10.21 26.23
C LYS A 216 13.96 -10.86 25.49
N LEU A 217 13.65 -11.83 24.64
CA LEU A 217 14.63 -12.40 23.73
C LEU A 217 15.04 -11.37 22.66
N PRO A 218 16.30 -11.35 22.20
CA PRO A 218 16.67 -10.61 21.00
C PRO A 218 15.81 -11.03 19.82
N TRP A 219 15.51 -10.10 18.94
CA TRP A 219 14.51 -10.25 17.88
C TRP A 219 14.57 -11.58 17.11
N ASN A 220 15.75 -12.04 16.67
CA ASN A 220 15.86 -13.31 15.94
C ASN A 220 15.49 -14.56 16.78
N LEU A 221 15.78 -14.52 18.08
CA LEU A 221 15.40 -15.59 18.99
C LEU A 221 13.91 -15.52 19.31
N GLU A 222 13.39 -14.32 19.55
CA GLU A 222 11.97 -14.10 19.81
C GLU A 222 11.13 -14.60 18.64
N TRP A 223 11.53 -14.28 17.41
CA TRP A 223 10.85 -14.75 16.20
C TRP A 223 10.81 -16.27 16.10
N ALA A 224 11.93 -16.96 16.32
CA ALA A 224 11.99 -18.41 16.36
C ALA A 224 11.18 -19.02 17.53
N ALA A 225 11.14 -18.35 18.69
CA ALA A 225 10.34 -18.76 19.83
C ALA A 225 8.83 -18.60 19.55
N GLN A 226 8.40 -17.51 18.91
CA GLN A 226 7.02 -17.30 18.47
C GLN A 226 6.56 -18.44 17.55
N TRP A 227 7.40 -18.87 16.59
CA TRP A 227 7.06 -20.01 15.72
C TRP A 227 6.77 -21.27 16.52
N SER A 228 7.56 -21.52 17.56
CA SER A 228 7.38 -22.68 18.44
C SER A 228 6.16 -22.54 19.34
N LEU A 229 5.98 -21.36 19.95
CA LEU A 229 4.88 -21.08 20.86
C LEU A 229 3.51 -21.22 20.18
N PHE A 230 3.37 -20.64 19.00
CA PHE A 230 2.10 -20.62 18.28
C PHE A 230 1.92 -21.75 17.26
N GLY A 231 2.91 -22.62 17.10
CA GLY A 231 2.83 -23.71 16.13
C GLY A 231 2.85 -23.24 14.67
N VAL A 232 3.50 -22.12 14.38
CA VAL A 232 3.51 -21.50 13.05
C VAL A 232 4.07 -22.44 12.00
N THR A 233 3.35 -22.63 10.88
CA THR A 233 3.75 -23.47 9.75
C THR A 233 4.13 -22.68 8.50
N ILE A 234 3.58 -21.46 8.36
CA ILE A 234 3.85 -20.59 7.22
C ILE A 234 4.01 -19.15 7.73
N GLU A 235 5.11 -18.51 7.37
CA GLU A 235 5.34 -17.09 7.66
C GLU A 235 6.17 -16.45 6.54
N PRO A 236 5.54 -15.75 5.60
CA PRO A 236 6.19 -14.93 4.60
C PRO A 236 7.00 -13.79 5.24
N CYS A 237 8.07 -13.37 4.60
CA CYS A 237 8.81 -12.19 5.05
C CYS A 237 9.36 -11.37 3.88
N GLY A 238 9.64 -10.10 4.12
CA GLY A 238 10.32 -9.24 3.17
C GLY A 238 11.70 -9.79 2.79
N LYS A 239 12.13 -9.56 1.56
CA LYS A 239 13.39 -10.09 1.03
C LYS A 239 14.62 -9.67 1.83
N ASP A 240 14.58 -8.50 2.49
CA ASP A 240 15.67 -8.02 3.33
C ASP A 240 15.95 -8.95 4.52
N LEU A 241 14.89 -9.56 5.07
CA LEU A 241 15.01 -10.55 6.12
C LEU A 241 15.45 -11.93 5.58
N ALA A 242 15.13 -12.22 4.31
CA ALA A 242 15.39 -13.49 3.64
C ALA A 242 16.71 -13.52 2.84
N THR A 243 17.55 -12.49 2.92
CA THR A 243 18.88 -12.49 2.31
C THR A 243 19.78 -13.53 2.97
N ALA A 244 20.71 -14.10 2.21
CA ALA A 244 21.69 -15.06 2.73
C ALA A 244 22.48 -14.48 3.92
N GLY A 245 22.54 -15.22 5.03
CA GLY A 245 23.11 -14.76 6.29
C GLY A 245 22.27 -13.73 7.05
N GLY A 246 21.07 -13.41 6.54
CA GLY A 246 20.15 -12.46 7.12
C GLY A 246 19.40 -12.98 8.34
N SER A 247 18.38 -12.22 8.73
CA SER A 247 17.62 -12.49 9.94
C SER A 247 16.87 -13.83 9.86
N ARG A 248 16.29 -14.15 8.70
CA ARG A 248 15.57 -15.42 8.50
C ARG A 248 16.47 -16.63 8.68
N ASP A 249 17.68 -16.61 8.10
CA ASP A 249 18.62 -17.71 8.22
C ASP A 249 19.05 -17.93 9.68
N ARG A 250 19.28 -16.85 10.43
CA ARG A 250 19.57 -16.93 11.86
C ARG A 250 18.42 -17.53 12.65
N SER A 251 17.20 -17.02 12.44
CA SER A 251 16.01 -17.54 13.14
C SER A 251 15.70 -18.99 12.75
N ASN A 252 15.94 -19.39 11.49
CA ASN A 252 15.80 -20.79 11.05
C ASN A 252 16.76 -21.71 11.79
N ALA A 253 18.05 -21.32 11.95
CA ALA A 253 19.02 -22.10 12.70
C ALA A 253 18.70 -22.15 14.18
N ILE A 254 18.27 -21.02 14.77
CA ILE A 254 17.83 -20.97 16.16
C ILE A 254 16.61 -21.89 16.40
N ALA A 255 15.62 -21.86 15.51
CA ALA A 255 14.47 -22.75 15.62
C ALA A 255 14.90 -24.23 15.64
N ARG A 256 15.76 -24.67 14.72
CA ARG A 256 16.22 -26.07 14.65
C ARG A 256 17.14 -26.46 15.81
N GLU A 257 18.19 -25.67 16.02
CA GLU A 257 19.31 -26.08 16.89
C GLU A 257 19.06 -25.72 18.37
N VAL A 258 18.34 -24.61 18.65
CA VAL A 258 18.07 -24.16 20.02
C VAL A 258 16.72 -24.66 20.51
N PHE A 259 15.66 -24.52 19.72
CA PHE A 259 14.28 -24.81 20.10
C PHE A 259 13.74 -26.15 19.58
N ASP A 260 14.56 -26.92 18.84
CA ASP A 260 14.21 -28.27 18.32
C ASP A 260 12.90 -28.25 17.49
N ARG A 261 12.79 -27.27 16.59
CA ARG A 261 11.62 -27.08 15.74
C ARG A 261 12.00 -26.73 14.31
N GLU A 262 11.33 -27.37 13.33
CA GLU A 262 11.47 -26.94 11.93
C GLU A 262 10.86 -25.54 11.75
N PRO A 263 11.59 -24.64 11.07
CA PRO A 263 11.08 -23.31 10.78
C PRO A 263 9.89 -23.36 9.80
N PRO A 264 9.00 -22.37 9.86
CA PRO A 264 7.87 -22.29 8.95
C PRO A 264 8.30 -22.05 7.51
N LEU A 265 7.44 -22.50 6.58
CA LEU A 265 7.59 -22.22 5.16
C LEU A 265 7.64 -20.71 4.92
N ASN A 266 8.64 -20.26 4.17
CA ASN A 266 8.80 -18.85 3.79
C ASN A 266 8.32 -18.61 2.36
N VAL A 267 7.61 -17.51 2.15
CA VAL A 267 7.29 -16.95 0.83
C VAL A 267 7.90 -15.55 0.77
N PRO A 268 9.15 -15.41 0.32
CA PRO A 268 9.81 -14.10 0.31
C PRO A 268 9.16 -13.16 -0.69
N TYR A 269 9.00 -11.90 -0.31
CA TYR A 269 8.42 -10.88 -1.18
C TYR A 269 9.28 -9.63 -1.27
N GLU A 270 9.20 -8.99 -2.44
CA GLU A 270 9.95 -7.77 -2.78
C GLU A 270 9.31 -6.52 -2.19
N PHE A 271 10.08 -5.43 -2.20
CA PHE A 271 9.66 -4.13 -1.68
C PHE A 271 8.66 -3.39 -2.58
N VAL A 272 7.97 -2.43 -1.96
CA VAL A 272 7.36 -1.30 -2.65
C VAL A 272 8.32 -0.11 -2.52
N ASN A 273 8.68 0.48 -3.65
CA ASN A 273 9.57 1.63 -3.76
C ASN A 273 8.78 2.90 -4.08
N ILE A 274 9.36 4.06 -3.77
CA ILE A 274 8.93 5.36 -4.30
C ILE A 274 10.09 5.95 -5.09
N GLY A 275 9.86 6.28 -6.37
CA GLY A 275 10.89 6.85 -7.24
C GLY A 275 12.16 6.01 -7.28
N GLY A 276 12.02 4.68 -7.33
CA GLY A 276 13.11 3.71 -7.34
C GLY A 276 13.81 3.49 -5.99
N LYS A 277 13.35 4.13 -4.89
CA LYS A 277 13.94 4.00 -3.55
C LYS A 277 13.00 3.24 -2.62
N LYS A 278 13.57 2.34 -1.80
CA LYS A 278 12.82 1.63 -0.74
C LYS A 278 12.18 2.63 0.23
N MET A 279 10.89 2.44 0.51
CA MET A 279 10.19 3.16 1.59
C MET A 279 10.75 2.78 2.96
N SER A 280 10.79 3.73 3.89
CA SER A 280 11.29 3.49 5.25
C SER A 280 10.54 4.34 6.27
N THR A 281 9.82 3.70 7.19
CA THR A 281 9.10 4.36 8.29
C THR A 281 10.04 5.17 9.19
N SER A 282 11.16 4.56 9.59
CA SER A 282 12.13 5.20 10.51
C SER A 282 12.86 6.41 9.92
N LYS A 283 12.87 6.54 8.59
CA LYS A 283 13.49 7.68 7.88
C LYS A 283 12.48 8.70 7.38
N GLY A 284 11.16 8.51 7.65
CA GLY A 284 10.10 9.37 7.14
C GLY A 284 10.02 9.42 5.61
N HIS A 285 10.51 8.36 4.92
CA HIS A 285 10.52 8.29 3.46
C HIS A 285 9.46 7.33 2.97
N GLY A 286 8.39 7.87 2.37
CA GLY A 286 7.29 7.07 1.83
C GLY A 286 5.95 7.78 1.97
N ALA A 287 4.95 7.30 1.22
CA ALA A 287 3.57 7.68 1.43
C ALA A 287 3.01 6.90 2.65
N ALA A 288 2.40 7.60 3.59
CA ALA A 288 1.77 6.95 4.73
C ALA A 288 0.62 6.03 4.26
N ALA A 289 0.46 4.90 4.93
CA ALA A 289 -0.53 3.91 4.52
C ALA A 289 -1.97 4.45 4.59
N HIS A 290 -2.26 5.29 5.61
CA HIS A 290 -3.58 5.90 5.75
C HIS A 290 -3.88 6.92 4.65
N ASP A 291 -2.93 7.80 4.28
CA ASP A 291 -3.12 8.80 3.22
C ASP A 291 -3.44 8.13 1.88
N VAL A 292 -2.72 7.05 1.56
CA VAL A 292 -2.95 6.30 0.31
C VAL A 292 -4.29 5.56 0.35
N ALA A 293 -4.67 4.99 1.52
CA ALA A 293 -5.94 4.27 1.69
C ALA A 293 -7.17 5.20 1.63
N GLU A 294 -7.02 6.50 1.91
CA GLU A 294 -8.09 7.49 1.71
C GLU A 294 -8.35 7.78 0.22
N VAL A 295 -7.31 7.68 -0.61
CA VAL A 295 -7.40 8.01 -2.04
C VAL A 295 -7.69 6.78 -2.90
N ILE A 296 -7.10 5.64 -2.58
CA ILE A 296 -7.25 4.40 -3.37
C ILE A 296 -8.26 3.48 -2.68
N PRO A 297 -9.41 3.17 -3.32
CA PRO A 297 -10.38 2.24 -2.75
C PRO A 297 -9.76 0.87 -2.44
N PRO A 298 -10.30 0.15 -1.45
CA PRO A 298 -9.68 -1.07 -0.93
C PRO A 298 -9.39 -2.15 -1.97
N GLU A 299 -10.29 -2.39 -2.92
CA GLU A 299 -10.09 -3.41 -3.96
C GLU A 299 -8.94 -3.05 -4.91
N GLN A 300 -8.85 -1.75 -5.30
CA GLN A 300 -7.74 -1.26 -6.12
C GLN A 300 -6.42 -1.26 -5.36
N LEU A 301 -6.44 -0.99 -4.04
CA LEU A 301 -5.23 -1.06 -3.23
C LEU A 301 -4.75 -2.51 -3.04
N ARG A 302 -5.67 -3.47 -2.85
CA ARG A 302 -5.33 -4.91 -2.89
C ARG A 302 -4.75 -5.29 -4.25
N PHE A 303 -5.41 -4.90 -5.35
CA PHE A 303 -4.94 -5.14 -6.70
C PHE A 303 -3.53 -4.60 -6.94
N PHE A 304 -3.24 -3.40 -6.43
CA PHE A 304 -1.91 -2.81 -6.50
C PHE A 304 -0.81 -3.74 -5.97
N PHE A 305 -1.03 -4.40 -4.83
CA PHE A 305 -0.05 -5.33 -4.24
C PHE A 305 -0.03 -6.70 -4.94
N LEU A 306 -1.14 -7.12 -5.54
CA LEU A 306 -1.33 -8.45 -6.09
C LEU A 306 -0.97 -8.60 -7.57
N ARG A 307 -1.06 -7.50 -8.35
CA ARG A 307 -0.74 -7.53 -9.79
C ARG A 307 0.70 -7.96 -10.12
N PRO A 308 1.74 -7.59 -9.35
CA PRO A 308 3.07 -8.14 -9.51
C PRO A 308 3.20 -9.46 -8.73
N LYS A 309 4.05 -10.36 -9.20
CA LYS A 309 4.40 -11.56 -8.41
C LYS A 309 5.09 -11.17 -7.09
N PRO A 310 5.05 -12.02 -6.04
CA PRO A 310 5.72 -11.72 -4.76
C PRO A 310 7.19 -11.33 -4.93
N ASN A 311 7.93 -11.99 -5.82
CA ASN A 311 9.35 -11.75 -6.09
C ASN A 311 9.64 -10.58 -7.04
N GLN A 312 8.66 -9.74 -7.35
CA GLN A 312 8.81 -8.54 -8.18
C GLN A 312 8.62 -7.28 -7.33
N ALA A 313 9.57 -6.37 -7.39
CA ALA A 313 9.45 -5.05 -6.77
C ALA A 313 8.38 -4.20 -7.48
N VAL A 314 7.73 -3.34 -6.72
CA VAL A 314 6.75 -2.38 -7.23
C VAL A 314 7.30 -0.99 -6.99
N ASP A 315 7.28 -0.15 -8.01
CA ASP A 315 7.54 1.28 -7.85
C ASP A 315 6.20 2.02 -7.88
N PHE A 316 5.93 2.81 -6.84
CA PHE A 316 4.71 3.58 -6.68
C PHE A 316 5.05 5.00 -6.28
N ASP A 317 4.97 5.90 -7.24
CA ASP A 317 5.13 7.33 -7.03
C ASP A 317 3.81 8.03 -7.38
N PRO A 318 2.94 8.29 -6.40
CA PRO A 318 1.63 8.87 -6.65
C PRO A 318 1.70 10.39 -6.90
N ASP A 319 2.72 11.08 -6.38
CA ASP A 319 2.77 12.53 -6.33
C ASP A 319 3.10 13.14 -7.71
N GLY A 320 2.19 13.94 -8.23
CA GLY A 320 2.37 14.62 -9.52
C GLY A 320 2.45 13.69 -10.73
N THR A 321 2.04 12.42 -10.60
CA THR A 321 2.09 11.41 -11.68
C THR A 321 0.72 10.86 -12.04
N ASP A 322 0.68 9.98 -13.06
CA ASP A 322 -0.51 9.24 -13.45
C ASP A 322 -0.57 7.83 -12.83
N ALA A 323 0.19 7.56 -11.75
CA ALA A 323 0.25 6.23 -11.15
C ALA A 323 -1.12 5.74 -10.67
N ILE A 324 -1.90 6.62 -10.00
CA ILE A 324 -3.24 6.29 -9.53
C ILE A 324 -4.23 6.08 -10.67
N PRO A 325 -4.42 7.00 -11.65
CA PRO A 325 -5.26 6.74 -12.81
C PRO A 325 -4.94 5.44 -13.55
N ARG A 326 -3.65 5.15 -13.76
CA ARG A 326 -3.22 3.90 -14.41
C ARG A 326 -3.58 2.65 -13.62
N LEU A 327 -3.55 2.73 -12.29
CA LEU A 327 -3.95 1.62 -11.43
C LEU A 327 -5.43 1.25 -11.64
N PHE A 328 -6.31 2.27 -11.74
CA PHE A 328 -7.73 2.06 -12.06
C PHE A 328 -7.93 1.48 -13.47
N ASP A 329 -7.24 2.03 -14.47
CA ASP A 329 -7.33 1.53 -15.85
C ASP A 329 -6.87 0.06 -15.94
N GLU A 330 -5.83 -0.30 -15.22
CA GLU A 330 -5.29 -1.68 -15.19
C GLU A 330 -6.25 -2.64 -14.47
N PHE A 331 -6.82 -2.23 -13.33
CA PHE A 331 -7.85 -2.99 -12.63
C PHE A 331 -9.06 -3.25 -13.53
N ASP A 332 -9.53 -2.24 -14.24
CA ASP A 332 -10.67 -2.36 -15.17
C ASP A 332 -10.38 -3.30 -16.34
N ARG A 333 -9.13 -3.30 -16.83
CA ARG A 333 -8.71 -4.25 -17.86
C ARG A 333 -8.75 -5.71 -17.36
N PHE A 334 -8.32 -5.95 -16.12
CA PHE A 334 -8.38 -7.28 -15.51
C PHE A 334 -9.84 -7.71 -15.30
N ALA A 335 -10.69 -6.82 -14.82
CA ALA A 335 -12.13 -7.06 -14.70
C ALA A 335 -12.76 -7.40 -16.07
N ALA A 336 -12.48 -6.58 -17.10
CA ALA A 336 -13.01 -6.80 -18.45
C ALA A 336 -12.58 -8.14 -19.03
N ALA A 337 -11.30 -8.51 -18.89
CA ALA A 337 -10.80 -9.80 -19.36
C ALA A 337 -11.42 -10.99 -18.57
N THR A 338 -11.58 -10.86 -17.25
CA THR A 338 -12.27 -11.86 -16.42
C THR A 338 -13.73 -12.03 -16.82
N ALA A 339 -14.41 -10.97 -17.27
CA ALA A 339 -15.74 -11.03 -17.85
C ALA A 339 -15.79 -11.52 -19.30
N GLY A 340 -14.67 -11.96 -19.88
CA GLY A 340 -14.58 -12.43 -21.26
C GLY A 340 -14.70 -11.31 -22.32
N ARG A 341 -14.53 -10.05 -21.93
CA ARG A 341 -14.55 -8.92 -22.87
C ARG A 341 -13.19 -8.75 -23.54
N GLU A 342 -13.18 -8.33 -24.79
CA GLU A 342 -11.96 -8.03 -25.51
C GLU A 342 -11.23 -6.83 -24.86
N VAL A 343 -9.93 -6.97 -24.61
CA VAL A 343 -9.08 -5.93 -24.04
C VAL A 343 -7.93 -5.60 -24.99
N ARG A 344 -7.57 -4.33 -25.06
CA ARG A 344 -6.43 -3.87 -25.87
C ARG A 344 -5.11 -4.29 -25.22
N GLY A 345 -4.22 -4.85 -26.01
CA GLY A 345 -2.87 -5.26 -25.59
C GLY A 345 -2.85 -6.58 -24.81
N GLU A 346 -1.64 -7.00 -24.47
CA GLU A 346 -1.42 -8.23 -23.74
C GLU A 346 -1.80 -8.08 -22.27
N ILE A 347 -2.43 -9.08 -21.69
CA ILE A 347 -2.75 -9.13 -20.27
C ILE A 347 -1.90 -10.20 -19.58
N ALA A 348 -1.45 -9.92 -18.36
CA ALA A 348 -0.58 -10.83 -17.62
C ALA A 348 -1.28 -12.17 -17.32
N PRO A 349 -0.60 -13.31 -17.46
CA PRO A 349 -1.13 -14.61 -17.03
C PRO A 349 -1.59 -14.56 -15.56
N GLY A 350 -2.65 -15.29 -15.21
CA GLY A 350 -3.19 -15.32 -13.86
C GLY A 350 -4.02 -14.08 -13.49
N TYR A 351 -4.41 -13.25 -14.45
CA TYR A 351 -5.22 -12.05 -14.25
C TYR A 351 -6.55 -12.33 -13.54
N GLU A 352 -7.24 -13.43 -13.86
CA GLU A 352 -8.49 -13.84 -13.22
C GLU A 352 -8.32 -14.03 -11.72
N GLY A 353 -7.27 -14.76 -11.30
CA GLY A 353 -6.94 -14.93 -9.89
C GLY A 353 -6.52 -13.62 -9.22
N THR A 354 -5.79 -12.75 -9.94
CA THR A 354 -5.43 -11.43 -9.41
C THR A 354 -6.68 -10.58 -9.17
N PHE A 355 -7.62 -10.54 -10.11
CA PHE A 355 -8.89 -9.84 -9.92
C PHE A 355 -9.71 -10.45 -8.77
N LYS A 356 -9.90 -11.78 -8.76
CA LYS A 356 -10.62 -12.50 -7.70
C LYS A 356 -10.10 -12.16 -6.30
N TYR A 357 -8.79 -12.27 -6.08
CA TYR A 357 -8.18 -12.02 -4.77
C TYR A 357 -8.08 -10.53 -4.41
N SER A 358 -8.34 -9.63 -5.35
CA SER A 358 -8.46 -8.20 -5.07
C SER A 358 -9.82 -7.83 -4.48
N LEU A 359 -10.86 -8.62 -4.68
CA LEU A 359 -12.18 -8.40 -4.11
C LEU A 359 -12.15 -8.50 -2.58
N LEU A 360 -12.91 -7.65 -1.90
CA LEU A 360 -12.96 -7.62 -0.43
C LEU A 360 -13.65 -8.84 0.14
N ASP A 361 -14.79 -9.22 -0.45
CA ASP A 361 -15.55 -10.40 -0.04
C ASP A 361 -14.99 -11.66 -0.72
N PRO A 362 -14.44 -12.62 0.06
CA PRO A 362 -13.99 -13.90 -0.49
C PRO A 362 -15.10 -14.73 -1.14
N GLY A 363 -16.36 -14.48 -0.77
CA GLY A 363 -17.56 -15.16 -1.29
C GLY A 363 -18.22 -14.46 -2.47
N ALA A 364 -17.67 -13.35 -2.96
CA ALA A 364 -18.24 -12.59 -4.06
C ALA A 364 -18.37 -13.42 -5.33
N ASP A 365 -19.44 -13.21 -6.08
CA ASP A 365 -19.58 -13.73 -7.46
C ASP A 365 -18.59 -12.98 -8.37
N VAL A 366 -17.44 -13.60 -8.62
CA VAL A 366 -16.36 -13.03 -9.43
C VAL A 366 -16.84 -12.64 -10.84
N ALA A 367 -17.75 -13.42 -11.44
CA ALA A 367 -18.25 -13.12 -12.78
C ALA A 367 -19.17 -11.89 -12.77
N ALA A 368 -20.05 -11.78 -11.78
CA ALA A 368 -20.91 -10.62 -11.60
C ALA A 368 -20.07 -9.36 -11.30
N GLU A 369 -19.10 -9.46 -10.39
CA GLU A 369 -18.18 -8.35 -10.08
C GLU A 369 -17.37 -7.92 -11.32
N ALA A 370 -16.85 -8.86 -12.08
CA ALA A 370 -16.10 -8.57 -13.31
C ALA A 370 -16.97 -7.92 -14.40
N ALA A 371 -18.24 -8.30 -14.50
CA ALA A 371 -19.19 -7.79 -15.48
C ALA A 371 -19.70 -6.38 -15.14
N ALA A 372 -19.68 -5.95 -13.87
CA ALA A 372 -20.17 -4.66 -13.42
C ALA A 372 -19.55 -3.50 -14.21
N PHE A 373 -20.36 -2.50 -14.55
CA PHE A 373 -19.89 -1.31 -15.26
C PHE A 373 -19.02 -0.45 -14.33
N ARG A 374 -17.88 0.00 -14.88
CA ARG A 374 -16.92 0.86 -14.19
C ARG A 374 -16.64 2.11 -15.04
N PRO A 375 -17.12 3.30 -14.61
CA PRO A 375 -16.80 4.53 -15.33
C PRO A 375 -15.29 4.81 -15.22
N ALA A 376 -14.66 5.23 -16.32
CA ALA A 376 -13.23 5.50 -16.38
C ALA A 376 -12.82 6.56 -15.35
N PHE A 377 -11.79 6.28 -14.54
CA PHE A 377 -11.33 7.17 -13.47
C PHE A 377 -10.97 8.57 -13.96
N ALA A 378 -10.21 8.64 -15.06
CA ALA A 378 -9.84 9.92 -15.67
C ALA A 378 -11.05 10.74 -16.15
N HIS A 379 -12.13 10.07 -16.58
CA HIS A 379 -13.39 10.74 -16.95
C HIS A 379 -14.08 11.34 -15.74
N LEU A 380 -14.20 10.58 -14.64
CA LEU A 380 -14.76 11.11 -13.39
C LEU A 380 -13.97 12.29 -12.85
N ALA A 381 -12.63 12.21 -12.89
CA ALA A 381 -11.78 13.31 -12.50
C ALA A 381 -12.00 14.59 -13.35
N LEU A 382 -12.37 14.43 -14.63
CA LEU A 382 -12.77 15.55 -15.48
C LEU A 382 -14.15 16.10 -15.12
N LEU A 383 -15.15 15.22 -14.97
CA LEU A 383 -16.53 15.62 -14.64
C LEU A 383 -16.59 16.41 -13.32
N LEU A 384 -15.77 16.03 -12.33
CA LEU A 384 -15.68 16.73 -11.04
C LEU A 384 -15.18 18.18 -11.16
N GLN A 385 -14.49 18.52 -12.25
CA GLN A 385 -13.95 19.86 -12.48
C GLN A 385 -14.84 20.73 -13.39
N VAL A 386 -15.95 20.15 -13.86
CA VAL A 386 -16.93 20.88 -14.70
C VAL A 386 -18.11 21.30 -13.83
N PRO A 387 -18.37 22.60 -13.68
CA PRO A 387 -19.49 23.09 -12.87
C PRO A 387 -20.86 22.56 -13.35
N ASN A 388 -21.73 22.27 -12.38
CA ASN A 388 -23.13 21.89 -12.61
C ASN A 388 -23.35 20.60 -13.44
N VAL A 389 -22.40 19.68 -13.45
CA VAL A 389 -22.56 18.38 -14.10
C VAL A 389 -23.19 17.40 -13.13
N ASP A 390 -24.29 16.79 -13.56
CA ASP A 390 -24.83 15.59 -12.90
C ASP A 390 -24.01 14.37 -13.34
N ILE A 391 -23.07 13.97 -12.46
CA ILE A 391 -22.12 12.89 -12.73
C ILE A 391 -22.86 11.57 -12.97
N ARG A 392 -23.88 11.26 -12.14
CA ARG A 392 -24.67 10.03 -12.28
C ARG A 392 -25.38 9.96 -13.62
N ALA A 393 -26.11 11.01 -13.98
CA ALA A 393 -26.81 11.05 -15.26
C ALA A 393 -25.86 10.89 -16.45
N ARG A 394 -24.65 11.45 -16.37
CA ARG A 394 -23.62 11.30 -17.43
C ARG A 394 -23.10 9.88 -17.52
N VAL A 395 -22.83 9.24 -16.40
CA VAL A 395 -22.35 7.86 -16.32
C VAL A 395 -23.43 6.87 -16.81
N GLU A 396 -24.70 7.09 -16.45
CA GLU A 396 -25.82 6.27 -16.95
C GLU A 396 -26.04 6.44 -18.48
N ALA A 397 -25.87 7.66 -18.99
CA ALA A 397 -25.90 7.90 -20.44
C ALA A 397 -24.74 7.18 -21.17
N GLU A 398 -23.56 7.15 -20.59
CA GLU A 398 -22.41 6.41 -21.12
C GLU A 398 -22.63 4.89 -21.10
N LYS A 399 -23.18 4.37 -20.01
CA LYS A 399 -23.55 2.95 -19.87
C LYS A 399 -24.70 2.58 -20.82
N GLY A 400 -25.64 3.50 -21.09
CA GLY A 400 -26.84 3.28 -21.88
C GLY A 400 -28.01 2.66 -21.11
N SER A 401 -27.91 2.58 -19.76
CA SER A 401 -28.94 2.07 -18.86
C SER A 401 -28.69 2.57 -17.41
N PRO A 402 -29.72 2.55 -16.53
CA PRO A 402 -29.54 2.86 -15.12
C PRO A 402 -28.45 2.01 -14.46
N LEU A 403 -27.78 2.56 -13.45
CA LEU A 403 -26.79 1.82 -12.65
C LEU A 403 -27.50 0.81 -11.74
N THR A 404 -26.90 -0.37 -11.59
CA THR A 404 -27.27 -1.31 -10.52
C THR A 404 -26.76 -0.80 -9.17
N GLU A 405 -27.24 -1.35 -8.06
CA GLU A 405 -26.78 -0.97 -6.72
C GLU A 405 -25.24 -1.12 -6.56
N ARG A 406 -24.67 -2.20 -7.09
CA ARG A 406 -23.21 -2.42 -7.05
C ARG A 406 -22.44 -1.40 -7.90
N GLU A 407 -22.93 -1.10 -9.08
CA GLU A 407 -22.32 -0.12 -9.98
C GLU A 407 -22.40 1.30 -9.40
N ASP A 408 -23.43 1.57 -8.64
CA ASP A 408 -23.61 2.82 -7.91
C ASP A 408 -22.60 2.98 -6.78
N GLN A 409 -22.37 1.91 -6.02
CA GLN A 409 -21.30 1.87 -5.02
C GLN A 409 -19.93 2.09 -5.66
N ILE A 410 -19.66 1.44 -6.81
CA ILE A 410 -18.41 1.63 -7.57
C ILE A 410 -18.28 3.08 -8.03
N LEU A 411 -19.36 3.71 -8.50
CA LEU A 411 -19.35 5.13 -8.88
C LEU A 411 -18.99 6.02 -7.70
N ASP A 412 -19.65 5.83 -6.55
CA ASP A 412 -19.42 6.63 -5.35
C ASP A 412 -17.98 6.50 -4.83
N GLU A 413 -17.42 5.28 -4.83
CA GLU A 413 -16.03 5.04 -4.44
C GLU A 413 -15.06 5.76 -5.37
N ARG A 414 -15.29 5.67 -6.70
CA ARG A 414 -14.43 6.31 -7.70
C ARG A 414 -14.53 7.82 -7.69
N VAL A 415 -15.71 8.37 -7.44
CA VAL A 415 -15.92 9.82 -7.29
C VAL A 415 -15.14 10.35 -6.08
N ARG A 416 -15.23 9.67 -4.93
CA ARG A 416 -14.44 10.03 -3.74
C ARG A 416 -12.94 9.96 -4.03
N ALA A 417 -12.50 8.85 -4.63
CA ALA A 417 -11.09 8.65 -4.99
C ALA A 417 -10.57 9.71 -5.97
N ALA A 418 -11.37 10.04 -7.01
CA ALA A 418 -10.99 11.03 -8.00
C ALA A 418 -10.91 12.44 -7.40
N LYS A 419 -11.83 12.78 -6.48
CA LYS A 419 -11.81 14.05 -5.75
C LYS A 419 -10.55 14.15 -4.88
N ALA A 420 -10.28 13.14 -4.06
CA ALA A 420 -9.11 13.09 -3.20
C ALA A 420 -7.80 13.12 -4.01
N TRP A 421 -7.74 12.40 -5.15
CA TRP A 421 -6.59 12.44 -6.05
C TRP A 421 -6.36 13.85 -6.63
N LEU A 422 -7.42 14.54 -7.08
CA LEU A 422 -7.32 15.90 -7.60
C LEU A 422 -6.80 16.89 -6.54
N GLU A 423 -7.18 16.71 -5.30
CA GLU A 423 -6.79 17.57 -4.18
C GLU A 423 -5.34 17.31 -3.75
N THR A 424 -4.88 16.06 -3.76
CA THR A 424 -3.63 15.63 -3.11
C THR A 424 -2.50 15.34 -4.11
N TYR A 425 -2.73 14.46 -5.10
CA TYR A 425 -1.66 13.86 -5.91
C TYR A 425 -1.67 14.27 -7.39
N ALA A 426 -2.77 14.85 -7.88
CA ALA A 426 -2.90 15.12 -9.31
C ALA A 426 -1.83 16.10 -9.82
N PRO A 427 -1.17 15.78 -10.96
CA PRO A 427 -0.28 16.73 -11.60
C PRO A 427 -1.05 17.97 -12.05
N GLU A 428 -0.38 19.12 -12.12
CA GLU A 428 -1.00 20.38 -12.52
C GLU A 428 -1.72 20.27 -13.88
N ARG A 429 -1.18 19.49 -14.81
CA ARG A 429 -1.81 19.24 -16.12
C ARG A 429 -3.18 18.57 -16.04
N ALA A 430 -3.48 17.84 -14.97
CA ALA A 430 -4.77 17.18 -14.74
C ALA A 430 -5.80 18.11 -14.09
N ARG A 431 -5.34 19.21 -13.48
CA ARG A 431 -6.21 20.24 -12.90
C ARG A 431 -6.66 21.18 -14.03
N LEU A 432 -7.97 21.27 -14.21
CA LEU A 432 -8.56 21.98 -15.34
C LEU A 432 -9.44 23.13 -14.90
N THR A 433 -9.41 24.19 -15.68
CA THR A 433 -10.44 25.22 -15.67
C THR A 433 -10.96 25.34 -17.10
N VAL A 434 -12.14 24.75 -17.36
CA VAL A 434 -12.82 24.95 -18.65
C VAL A 434 -13.30 26.40 -18.72
N ARG A 435 -12.83 27.15 -19.71
CA ARG A 435 -13.25 28.53 -19.93
C ARG A 435 -14.65 28.56 -20.53
N ARG A 436 -15.66 28.92 -19.71
CA ARG A 436 -17.05 29.00 -20.17
C ARG A 436 -17.46 30.40 -20.63
N ASP A 437 -16.81 31.44 -20.12
CA ASP A 437 -17.18 32.86 -20.31
C ASP A 437 -16.60 33.46 -21.59
N GLY A 438 -16.59 32.70 -22.68
CA GLY A 438 -16.07 33.13 -23.98
C GLY A 438 -14.85 32.33 -24.45
N LEU A 439 -14.42 32.60 -25.67
CA LEU A 439 -13.25 31.97 -26.27
C LEU A 439 -11.99 32.46 -25.55
N PRO A 440 -11.09 31.58 -25.09
CA PRO A 440 -9.80 31.98 -24.52
C PRO A 440 -8.98 32.82 -25.51
N GLU A 441 -8.28 33.84 -25.02
CA GLU A 441 -7.41 34.71 -25.86
C GLU A 441 -6.37 33.87 -26.61
N GLU A 442 -5.85 32.83 -25.98
CA GLU A 442 -4.84 31.93 -26.55
C GLU A 442 -5.35 31.17 -27.81
N ALA A 443 -6.67 31.02 -27.96
CA ALA A 443 -7.27 30.47 -29.18
C ALA A 443 -7.14 31.39 -30.38
N GLY A 444 -6.81 32.67 -30.18
CA GLY A 444 -6.42 33.59 -31.25
C GLY A 444 -5.20 33.10 -32.05
N ALA A 445 -4.32 32.32 -31.44
CA ALA A 445 -3.13 31.74 -32.07
C ALA A 445 -3.41 30.56 -33.01
N LEU A 446 -4.67 30.12 -33.18
CA LEU A 446 -5.02 29.06 -34.12
C LEU A 446 -4.73 29.48 -35.55
N ASP A 447 -4.00 28.63 -36.29
CA ASP A 447 -3.76 28.81 -37.70
C ASP A 447 -4.97 28.43 -38.58
N ASP A 448 -4.93 28.73 -39.88
CA ASP A 448 -6.03 28.44 -40.80
C ASP A 448 -6.34 26.94 -40.92
N ALA A 449 -5.35 26.06 -40.78
CA ALA A 449 -5.56 24.61 -40.82
C ALA A 449 -6.28 24.13 -39.56
N GLN A 450 -5.88 24.64 -38.40
CA GLN A 450 -6.53 24.37 -37.12
C GLN A 450 -7.96 24.91 -37.09
N ARG A 451 -8.21 26.11 -37.63
CA ARG A 451 -9.58 26.67 -37.75
C ARG A 451 -10.47 25.82 -38.65
N ARG A 452 -9.96 25.35 -39.81
CA ARG A 452 -10.71 24.40 -40.67
C ARG A 452 -11.01 23.09 -39.95
N TYR A 453 -10.04 22.58 -39.17
CA TYR A 453 -10.22 21.36 -38.38
C TYR A 453 -11.33 21.52 -37.36
N VAL A 454 -11.30 22.53 -36.49
CA VAL A 454 -12.35 22.71 -35.45
C VAL A 454 -13.70 22.99 -36.09
N ALA A 455 -13.78 23.68 -37.25
CA ALA A 455 -15.03 23.84 -38.01
C ALA A 455 -15.58 22.51 -38.55
N GLY A 456 -14.71 21.64 -39.04
CA GLY A 456 -15.04 20.29 -39.50
C GLY A 456 -15.56 19.41 -38.38
N LEU A 457 -14.90 19.46 -37.21
CA LEU A 457 -15.31 18.73 -36.02
C LEU A 457 -16.67 19.24 -35.50
N ALA A 458 -16.90 20.56 -35.44
CA ALA A 458 -18.20 21.13 -35.07
C ALA A 458 -19.33 20.57 -35.93
N LYS A 459 -19.14 20.57 -37.26
CA LYS A 459 -20.13 20.03 -38.21
C LYS A 459 -20.38 18.53 -38.01
N ALA A 460 -19.35 17.74 -37.73
CA ALA A 460 -19.50 16.30 -37.46
C ALA A 460 -20.32 16.04 -36.18
N VAL A 461 -20.08 16.83 -35.14
CA VAL A 461 -20.81 16.72 -33.86
C VAL A 461 -22.26 17.13 -33.99
N GLU A 462 -22.59 18.12 -34.82
CA GLU A 462 -23.97 18.52 -35.11
C GLU A 462 -24.78 17.45 -35.84
N MET A 463 -24.12 16.62 -36.65
CA MET A 463 -24.77 15.49 -37.33
C MET A 463 -25.05 14.31 -36.37
N GLY A 464 -24.39 14.28 -35.25
CA GLY A 464 -24.57 13.28 -34.21
C GLY A 464 -23.44 13.33 -33.19
N ALA A 465 -23.74 13.81 -31.99
CA ALA A 465 -22.74 13.90 -30.93
C ALA A 465 -22.24 12.50 -30.52
N PRO A 466 -20.90 12.28 -30.48
CA PRO A 466 -20.36 11.01 -29.99
C PRO A 466 -20.71 10.76 -28.53
N VAL A 467 -20.96 9.50 -28.16
CA VAL A 467 -21.20 9.10 -26.77
C VAL A 467 -19.96 8.38 -26.24
N GLY A 468 -19.41 8.87 -25.13
CA GLY A 468 -18.20 8.33 -24.50
C GLY A 468 -16.88 8.81 -25.12
N GLY A 469 -15.85 8.82 -24.28
CA GLY A 469 -14.56 9.44 -24.63
C GLY A 469 -13.84 8.81 -25.82
N ASP A 470 -13.96 7.50 -26.00
CA ASP A 470 -13.30 6.81 -27.12
C ASP A 470 -13.93 7.18 -28.47
N ARG A 471 -15.27 7.29 -28.54
CA ARG A 471 -15.95 7.75 -29.78
C ARG A 471 -15.65 9.21 -30.09
N TRP A 472 -15.55 10.07 -29.07
CA TRP A 472 -15.08 11.44 -29.25
C TRP A 472 -13.63 11.45 -29.77
N GLN A 473 -12.78 10.57 -29.26
CA GLN A 473 -11.39 10.46 -29.72
C GLN A 473 -11.32 10.05 -31.20
N ASP A 474 -12.16 9.10 -31.63
CA ASP A 474 -12.26 8.68 -33.04
C ASP A 474 -12.76 9.83 -33.93
N ALA A 475 -13.73 10.61 -33.46
CA ALA A 475 -14.23 11.80 -34.20
C ALA A 475 -13.14 12.87 -34.34
N ILE A 476 -12.36 13.11 -33.28
CA ILE A 476 -11.21 14.03 -33.29
C ILE A 476 -10.18 13.61 -34.35
N PHE A 477 -9.78 12.33 -34.38
CA PHE A 477 -8.83 11.81 -35.36
C PHE A 477 -9.39 11.87 -36.78
N SER A 478 -10.65 11.50 -36.98
CA SER A 478 -11.29 11.54 -38.30
C SER A 478 -11.35 12.97 -38.85
N ALA A 479 -11.70 13.96 -38.02
CA ALA A 479 -11.71 15.37 -38.40
C ALA A 479 -10.30 15.89 -38.68
N ALA A 480 -9.28 15.46 -37.93
CA ALA A 480 -7.88 15.83 -38.15
C ALA A 480 -7.37 15.32 -39.50
N ILE A 481 -7.67 14.06 -39.84
CA ILE A 481 -7.33 13.46 -41.15
C ILE A 481 -8.03 14.21 -42.27
N ALA A 482 -9.33 14.51 -42.15
CA ALA A 482 -10.09 15.23 -43.14
C ALA A 482 -9.57 16.67 -43.37
N ALA A 483 -9.07 17.31 -42.32
CA ALA A 483 -8.47 18.64 -42.39
C ALA A 483 -6.99 18.62 -42.85
N GLY A 484 -6.36 17.46 -42.92
CA GLY A 484 -4.95 17.31 -43.31
C GLY A 484 -3.96 17.86 -42.29
N ILE A 485 -4.30 17.81 -40.98
CA ILE A 485 -3.42 18.29 -39.92
C ILE A 485 -2.89 17.13 -39.06
N GLU A 486 -1.70 17.34 -38.53
CA GLU A 486 -1.08 16.40 -37.62
C GLU A 486 -1.87 16.28 -36.30
N PRO A 487 -1.99 15.09 -35.71
CA PRO A 487 -2.72 14.87 -34.45
C PRO A 487 -2.30 15.83 -33.34
N LYS A 488 -1.02 16.11 -33.19
CA LYS A 488 -0.51 17.05 -32.19
C LYS A 488 -1.07 18.45 -32.35
N ALA A 489 -1.19 18.93 -33.59
CA ALA A 489 -1.76 20.25 -33.90
C ALA A 489 -3.28 20.29 -33.68
N ALA A 490 -3.98 19.18 -34.00
CA ALA A 490 -5.40 19.03 -33.74
C ALA A 490 -5.71 19.07 -32.23
N PHE A 491 -4.97 18.34 -31.41
CA PHE A 491 -5.14 18.37 -29.94
C PHE A 491 -4.82 19.75 -29.36
N ALA A 492 -3.75 20.40 -29.81
CA ALA A 492 -3.40 21.74 -29.35
C ALA A 492 -4.53 22.74 -29.65
N ALA A 493 -5.17 22.65 -30.83
CA ALA A 493 -6.30 23.51 -31.18
C ALA A 493 -7.49 23.36 -30.22
N LEU A 494 -7.84 22.13 -29.87
CA LEU A 494 -8.89 21.87 -28.90
C LEU A 494 -8.55 22.43 -27.51
N TYR A 495 -7.34 22.17 -27.02
CA TYR A 495 -6.94 22.66 -25.70
C TYR A 495 -6.88 24.20 -25.65
N LEU A 496 -6.41 24.86 -26.69
CA LEU A 496 -6.45 26.31 -26.76
C LEU A 496 -7.90 26.83 -26.73
N ALA A 497 -8.81 26.18 -27.45
CA ALA A 497 -10.21 26.60 -27.51
C ALA A 497 -10.99 26.40 -26.21
N PHE A 498 -10.70 25.34 -25.44
CA PHE A 498 -11.46 25.01 -24.24
C PHE A 498 -10.75 25.37 -22.95
N LEU A 499 -9.40 25.33 -22.91
CA LEU A 499 -8.59 25.47 -21.71
C LEU A 499 -7.66 26.69 -21.71
N GLY A 500 -7.47 27.38 -22.86
CA GLY A 500 -6.51 28.48 -23.00
C GLY A 500 -5.04 28.04 -22.86
N ARG A 501 -4.72 26.79 -23.17
CA ARG A 501 -3.35 26.25 -23.10
C ARG A 501 -3.15 25.16 -24.18
N PRO A 502 -1.90 24.91 -24.68
CA PRO A 502 -1.69 23.99 -25.80
C PRO A 502 -1.72 22.50 -25.44
N ASN A 503 -1.93 22.16 -24.19
CA ASN A 503 -1.95 20.78 -23.69
C ASN A 503 -3.05 20.57 -22.64
N GLY A 504 -3.47 19.31 -22.46
CA GLY A 504 -4.53 18.94 -21.54
C GLY A 504 -4.65 17.42 -21.40
N PRO A 505 -5.73 16.95 -20.76
CA PRO A 505 -6.04 15.53 -20.65
C PRO A 505 -6.42 14.94 -22.00
N ARG A 506 -6.75 13.64 -22.04
CA ARG A 506 -7.28 13.00 -23.26
C ARG A 506 -8.46 13.81 -23.83
N ALA A 507 -8.28 14.39 -25.02
CA ALA A 507 -9.24 15.33 -25.59
C ALA A 507 -10.64 14.72 -25.80
N GLY A 508 -10.71 13.44 -26.17
CA GLY A 508 -11.98 12.74 -26.31
C GLY A 508 -12.79 12.70 -25.01
N TRP A 509 -12.14 12.47 -23.87
CA TRP A 509 -12.78 12.48 -22.57
C TRP A 509 -13.15 13.91 -22.13
N LEU A 510 -12.31 14.90 -22.41
CA LEU A 510 -12.61 16.30 -22.15
C LEU A 510 -13.91 16.70 -22.89
N LEU A 511 -14.01 16.44 -24.19
CA LEU A 511 -15.21 16.80 -24.96
C LEU A 511 -16.42 15.98 -24.52
N ALA A 512 -16.26 14.70 -24.18
CA ALA A 512 -17.32 13.86 -23.63
C ALA A 512 -17.86 14.36 -22.30
N SER A 513 -17.07 15.08 -21.50
CA SER A 513 -17.48 15.66 -20.22
C SER A 513 -18.31 16.95 -20.35
N LEU A 514 -18.33 17.55 -21.53
CA LEU A 514 -19.02 18.81 -21.80
C LEU A 514 -20.36 18.57 -22.51
N GLU A 515 -21.27 19.52 -22.39
CA GLU A 515 -22.54 19.49 -23.13
C GLU A 515 -22.27 19.61 -24.63
N PRO A 516 -22.86 18.76 -25.48
CA PRO A 516 -22.62 18.80 -26.92
C PRO A 516 -22.86 20.17 -27.55
N GLU A 517 -23.89 20.89 -27.10
CA GLU A 517 -24.25 22.24 -27.56
C GLU A 517 -23.14 23.25 -27.24
N PHE A 518 -22.56 23.16 -26.02
CA PHE A 518 -21.42 24.00 -25.65
C PHE A 518 -20.18 23.65 -26.48
N VAL A 519 -19.91 22.36 -26.70
CA VAL A 519 -18.77 21.94 -27.55
C VAL A 519 -18.91 22.51 -28.95
N VAL A 520 -20.09 22.38 -29.58
CA VAL A 520 -20.34 22.93 -30.93
C VAL A 520 -20.18 24.44 -30.96
N SER A 521 -20.77 25.16 -30.00
CA SER A 521 -20.65 26.63 -29.92
C SER A 521 -19.18 27.05 -29.81
N ARG A 522 -18.43 26.43 -28.90
CA ARG A 522 -17.01 26.75 -28.68
C ARG A 522 -16.13 26.42 -29.89
N LEU A 523 -16.37 25.31 -30.57
CA LEU A 523 -15.65 24.95 -31.79
C LEU A 523 -15.94 25.96 -32.94
N ARG A 524 -17.19 26.45 -33.02
CA ARG A 524 -17.55 27.49 -34.01
C ARG A 524 -16.93 28.83 -33.68
N GLU A 525 -16.92 29.24 -32.42
CA GLU A 525 -16.21 30.44 -31.95
C GLU A 525 -14.73 30.38 -32.33
N ALA A 526 -14.06 29.26 -32.04
CA ALA A 526 -12.65 29.03 -32.37
C ALA A 526 -12.39 29.02 -33.90
N ALA A 527 -13.32 28.50 -34.69
CA ALA A 527 -13.23 28.50 -36.14
C ALA A 527 -13.39 29.90 -36.75
N ALA A 528 -14.30 30.74 -36.21
CA ALA A 528 -14.54 32.09 -36.70
C ALA A 528 -13.37 33.03 -36.44
N GLY A 529 -12.60 32.77 -35.37
CA GLY A 529 -11.57 33.70 -34.91
C GLY A 529 -12.17 35.05 -34.50
N ASP A 530 -11.39 35.89 -33.90
CA ASP A 530 -11.79 37.22 -33.49
C ASP A 530 -12.02 38.14 -34.71
N ARG A 531 -13.12 37.91 -35.46
CA ARG A 531 -13.60 38.87 -36.46
C ARG A 531 -14.36 40.04 -35.87
N ALA A 532 -14.56 40.07 -34.56
CA ALA A 532 -15.30 41.12 -33.88
C ALA A 532 -14.44 42.37 -33.59
N GLY A 533 -13.09 42.30 -33.73
CA GLY A 533 -12.19 43.42 -33.51
C GLY A 533 -11.78 44.24 -34.75
N ALA A 534 -12.25 43.87 -35.93
CA ALA A 534 -11.83 44.54 -37.19
C ALA A 534 -12.91 45.46 -37.81
N MET A 535 -13.98 45.76 -37.06
CA MET A 535 -14.99 46.76 -37.48
C MET A 535 -15.28 47.71 -36.33
N SER A 536 -14.28 48.46 -35.91
CA SER A 536 -14.46 49.71 -35.14
C SER A 536 -13.40 50.73 -35.56
#